data_ac0e81b18325ec949f4adb44a58d666e
#
_entry.id   ac0e81b18325ec949f4adb44a58d666e
#
_cell.length_a   1.000
_cell.length_b   1.000
_cell.length_c   1.000
_cell.angle_alpha   90.00
_cell.angle_beta   90.00
_cell.angle_gamma   90.00
#
_symmetry.space_group_name_H-M   'P 1'
#
loop_
_entity.id
_entity.type
_entity.pdbx_description
1 polymer ?
#
loop_
_entity_poly.entity_id
_entity_poly.type
_entity_poly.pdbx_seq_one_letter_code
_entity_poly.pdbx_strand_id
1 'polypeptide(L)'
;NISEFGLVYAGAQKNMGPAGVTLVIVRDDLVGKNYRELPTMLNYEIHAKKDSMFNTPPVFSVFVVNETLKWLKDLGGLEGMAVINKRKAEKLYAEIKRNPLFRSPVNVEDRSLMNIPFVFSDNSMDDNHFLKFCDKRGLNSLKGHRSVGGFRASIYNAMPEAGVDALISAMQEYKKSSL
;
A
#
# COMPACT_ATOMS: atom_id res chain seq x y z
N ASN A 1 18.40 1.05 5.28
CA ASN A 1 19.25 0.38 6.28
C ASN A 1 18.69 0.62 7.68
N ILE A 2 18.19 -0.45 8.34
CA ILE A 2 17.51 -0.32 9.64
C ILE A 2 18.46 0.07 10.77
N SER A 3 19.75 -0.24 10.63
CA SER A 3 20.76 0.07 11.65
C SER A 3 21.01 1.57 11.85
N GLU A 4 20.53 2.41 10.95
CA GLU A 4 20.62 3.87 11.05
C GLU A 4 19.58 4.46 12.01
N PHE A 5 18.60 3.66 12.44
CA PHE A 5 17.48 4.11 13.25
C PHE A 5 17.56 3.52 14.66
N GLY A 6 17.19 4.32 15.65
CA GLY A 6 17.04 3.85 17.03
C GLY A 6 15.73 3.08 17.25
N LEU A 7 14.68 3.45 16.52
CA LEU A 7 13.37 2.81 16.56
C LEU A 7 12.70 2.91 15.19
N VAL A 8 12.10 1.82 14.77
CA VAL A 8 11.24 1.74 13.57
C VAL A 8 9.92 1.09 13.95
N TYR A 9 8.81 1.64 13.52
CA TYR A 9 7.51 1.02 13.70
C TYR A 9 6.71 0.99 12.39
N ALA A 10 5.89 -0.04 12.23
CA ALA A 10 5.07 -0.23 11.05
C ALA A 10 3.73 -0.92 11.39
N GLY A 11 2.63 -0.28 11.05
CA GLY A 11 1.31 -0.92 11.10
C GLY A 11 1.12 -1.92 9.97
N ALA A 12 0.65 -3.13 10.29
CA ALA A 12 0.53 -4.20 9.31
C ALA A 12 -0.57 -3.99 8.25
N GLN A 13 -1.52 -3.17 8.49
CA GLN A 13 -2.84 -2.99 7.87
C GLN A 13 -2.94 -2.94 6.31
N LYS A 14 -1.89 -3.29 5.56
CA LYS A 14 -1.85 -3.34 4.10
C LYS A 14 -0.94 -4.47 3.61
N ASN A 15 0.34 -4.18 3.33
CA ASN A 15 1.27 -5.17 2.74
C ASN A 15 1.69 -6.30 3.67
N MET A 16 1.64 -6.09 4.99
CA MET A 16 1.99 -7.12 5.96
C MET A 16 0.79 -7.92 6.49
N GLY A 17 -0.43 -7.43 6.33
CA GLY A 17 -1.63 -8.11 6.80
C GLY A 17 -2.76 -7.17 7.23
N PRO A 18 -3.68 -7.63 8.11
CA PRO A 18 -4.83 -6.85 8.55
C PRO A 18 -4.44 -5.76 9.56
N ALA A 19 -5.36 -4.86 9.85
CA ALA A 19 -5.24 -3.92 10.97
C ALA A 19 -5.19 -4.68 12.31
N GLY A 20 -4.59 -4.04 13.33
CA GLY A 20 -4.52 -4.55 14.71
C GLY A 20 -3.13 -5.02 15.13
N VAL A 21 -2.16 -5.11 14.23
CA VAL A 21 -0.76 -5.42 14.55
C VAL A 21 0.14 -4.26 14.17
N THR A 22 1.03 -3.90 15.08
CA THR A 22 2.14 -2.98 14.81
C THR A 22 3.45 -3.68 15.09
N LEU A 23 4.30 -3.79 14.08
CA LEU A 23 5.68 -4.22 14.25
C LEU A 23 6.49 -3.06 14.82
N VAL A 24 7.26 -3.33 15.87
CA VAL A 24 8.22 -2.37 16.44
C VAL A 24 9.59 -3.02 16.47
N ILE A 25 10.58 -2.33 15.96
CA ILE A 25 12.00 -2.70 16.05
C ILE A 25 12.67 -1.59 16.82
N VAL A 26 13.24 -1.92 17.97
CA VAL A 26 13.93 -0.97 18.83
C VAL A 26 15.35 -1.45 19.08
N ARG A 27 16.31 -0.56 19.01
CA ARG A 27 17.72 -0.86 19.28
C ARG A 27 17.91 -1.15 20.77
N ASP A 28 18.64 -2.21 21.09
CA ASP A 28 18.75 -2.76 22.45
C ASP A 28 19.24 -1.73 23.47
N ASP A 29 20.16 -0.84 23.07
CA ASP A 29 20.68 0.20 23.95
C ASP A 29 19.65 1.28 24.33
N LEU A 30 18.50 1.32 23.69
CA LEU A 30 17.39 2.23 23.99
C LEU A 30 16.30 1.58 24.84
N VAL A 31 16.29 0.26 24.96
CA VAL A 31 15.30 -0.46 25.77
C VAL A 31 15.51 -0.13 27.25
N GLY A 32 14.46 0.28 27.95
CA GLY A 32 14.52 0.65 29.37
C GLY A 32 15.06 2.05 29.67
N LYS A 33 15.51 2.80 28.66
CA LYS A 33 15.96 4.20 28.87
C LYS A 33 14.80 5.19 28.79
N ASN A 34 14.03 5.26 29.85
CA ASN A 34 12.92 6.19 29.95
C ASN A 34 13.36 7.48 30.63
N TYR A 35 13.15 8.62 30.00
CA TYR A 35 13.47 9.95 30.56
C TYR A 35 12.36 10.50 31.46
N ARG A 36 11.23 9.80 31.55
CA ARG A 36 10.07 10.15 32.37
C ARG A 36 9.34 8.89 32.80
N GLU A 37 8.50 8.99 33.81
CA GLU A 37 7.58 7.93 34.16
C GLU A 37 6.59 7.68 33.02
N LEU A 38 6.42 6.41 32.63
CA LEU A 38 5.55 5.98 31.56
C LEU A 38 4.48 5.01 32.10
N PRO A 39 3.25 5.11 31.61
CA PRO A 39 2.30 4.04 31.78
C PRO A 39 2.88 2.73 31.26
N THR A 40 2.60 1.63 31.95
CA THR A 40 3.14 0.28 31.66
C THR A 40 3.07 -0.11 30.18
N MET A 41 1.93 0.15 29.54
CA MET A 41 1.70 -0.19 28.13
C MET A 41 2.51 0.62 27.13
N LEU A 42 3.11 1.74 27.56
CA LEU A 42 3.96 2.59 26.71
C LEU A 42 5.46 2.30 26.91
N ASN A 43 5.81 1.33 27.77
CA ASN A 43 7.19 0.97 28.04
C ASN A 43 7.59 -0.26 27.23
N TYR A 44 8.43 -0.07 26.20
CA TYR A 44 8.91 -1.15 25.33
C TYR A 44 9.69 -2.25 26.08
N GLU A 45 10.38 -1.93 27.16
CA GLU A 45 11.10 -2.93 27.97
C GLU A 45 10.16 -3.99 28.53
N ILE A 46 8.97 -3.60 28.96
CA ILE A 46 7.96 -4.55 29.49
C ILE A 46 7.47 -5.49 28.39
N HIS A 47 7.20 -4.94 27.19
CA HIS A 47 6.81 -5.75 26.04
C HIS A 47 7.93 -6.70 25.60
N ALA A 48 9.17 -6.22 25.53
CA ALA A 48 10.34 -7.03 25.15
C ALA A 48 10.56 -8.21 26.12
N LYS A 49 10.51 -7.96 27.45
CA LYS A 49 10.66 -8.99 28.49
C LYS A 49 9.56 -10.05 28.50
N LYS A 50 8.47 -9.82 27.81
CA LYS A 50 7.28 -10.73 27.74
C LYS A 50 7.01 -11.24 26.32
N ASP A 51 8.00 -11.19 25.43
CA ASP A 51 7.87 -11.64 24.05
C ASP A 51 6.64 -11.05 23.34
N SER A 52 6.36 -9.77 23.59
CA SER A 52 5.18 -9.04 23.10
C SER A 52 3.83 -9.54 23.64
N MET A 53 3.81 -10.41 24.65
CA MET A 53 2.60 -10.99 25.26
C MET A 53 2.36 -10.48 26.68
N PHE A 54 2.73 -9.23 26.97
CA PHE A 54 2.41 -8.61 28.26
C PHE A 54 0.89 -8.49 28.48
N ASN A 55 0.15 -8.22 27.45
CA ASN A 55 -1.31 -8.28 27.38
C ASN A 55 -1.73 -9.31 26.34
N THR A 56 -2.99 -9.70 26.33
CA THR A 56 -3.56 -10.59 25.30
C THR A 56 -3.36 -9.98 23.92
N PRO A 57 -2.58 -10.63 23.02
CA PRO A 57 -2.32 -10.09 21.70
C PRO A 57 -3.53 -10.26 20.77
N PRO A 58 -3.64 -9.50 19.67
CA PRO A 58 -4.64 -9.69 18.64
C PRO A 58 -4.32 -10.95 17.81
N VAL A 59 -4.55 -12.14 18.38
CA VAL A 59 -4.07 -13.46 17.92
C VAL A 59 -4.37 -13.69 16.43
N PHE A 60 -5.60 -13.43 15.99
CA PHE A 60 -5.99 -13.62 14.58
C PHE A 60 -5.16 -12.74 13.65
N SER A 61 -5.01 -11.46 13.98
CA SER A 61 -4.23 -10.53 13.15
C SER A 61 -2.74 -10.91 13.10
N VAL A 62 -2.17 -11.37 14.22
CA VAL A 62 -0.78 -11.86 14.27
C VAL A 62 -0.65 -13.13 13.41
N PHE A 63 -1.59 -14.05 13.48
CA PHE A 63 -1.60 -15.25 12.64
C PHE A 63 -1.61 -14.90 11.15
N VAL A 64 -2.50 -14.00 10.72
CA VAL A 64 -2.57 -13.58 9.31
C VAL A 64 -1.29 -12.86 8.87
N VAL A 65 -0.70 -12.01 9.72
CA VAL A 65 0.62 -11.40 9.43
C VAL A 65 1.68 -12.47 9.20
N ASN A 66 1.73 -13.49 10.07
CA ASN A 66 2.68 -14.60 9.91
C ASN A 66 2.51 -15.33 8.58
N GLU A 67 1.28 -15.66 8.20
CA GLU A 67 0.99 -16.34 6.92
C GLU A 67 1.33 -15.43 5.71
N THR A 68 1.04 -14.14 5.80
CA THR A 68 1.41 -13.15 4.76
C THR A 68 2.93 -13.06 4.59
N LEU A 69 3.68 -13.06 5.69
CA LEU A 69 5.15 -13.01 5.65
C LEU A 69 5.77 -14.31 5.11
N LYS A 70 5.18 -15.47 5.42
CA LYS A 70 5.58 -16.76 4.80
C LYS A 70 5.37 -16.72 3.29
N TRP A 71 4.17 -16.35 2.84
CA TRP A 71 3.86 -16.18 1.43
C TRP A 71 4.84 -15.23 0.73
N LEU A 72 5.16 -14.09 1.34
CA LEU A 72 6.12 -13.14 0.81
C LEU A 72 7.52 -13.76 0.68
N LYS A 73 7.95 -14.54 1.69
CA LYS A 73 9.23 -15.24 1.68
C LYS A 73 9.29 -16.28 0.55
N ASP A 74 8.22 -17.02 0.33
CA ASP A 74 8.11 -18.04 -0.72
C ASP A 74 8.17 -17.42 -2.14
N LEU A 75 7.74 -16.16 -2.29
CA LEU A 75 7.87 -15.38 -3.53
C LEU A 75 9.27 -14.79 -3.76
N GLY A 76 10.26 -15.14 -2.96
CA GLY A 76 11.62 -14.61 -3.05
C GLY A 76 11.86 -13.37 -2.17
N GLY A 77 11.02 -13.17 -1.16
CA GLY A 77 11.17 -12.09 -0.18
C GLY A 77 10.97 -10.69 -0.77
N LEU A 78 11.68 -9.72 -0.23
CA LEU A 78 11.59 -8.31 -0.66
C LEU A 78 12.03 -8.12 -2.12
N GLU A 79 13.06 -8.81 -2.54
CA GLU A 79 13.62 -8.70 -3.91
C GLU A 79 12.62 -9.24 -4.94
N GLY A 80 12.06 -10.43 -4.70
CA GLY A 80 11.04 -11.02 -5.59
C GLY A 80 9.80 -10.14 -5.67
N MET A 81 9.31 -9.65 -4.54
CA MET A 81 8.15 -8.75 -4.50
C MET A 81 8.43 -7.39 -5.16
N ALA A 82 9.65 -6.86 -5.03
CA ALA A 82 10.03 -5.61 -5.68
C ALA A 82 9.94 -5.72 -7.22
N VAL A 83 10.39 -6.84 -7.79
CA VAL A 83 10.27 -7.10 -9.24
C VAL A 83 8.80 -7.13 -9.67
N ILE A 84 7.95 -7.84 -8.93
CA ILE A 84 6.50 -7.93 -9.21
C ILE A 84 5.84 -6.55 -9.14
N ASN A 85 6.10 -5.80 -8.07
CA ASN A 85 5.50 -4.48 -7.86
C ASN A 85 5.97 -3.47 -8.92
N LYS A 86 7.25 -3.49 -9.27
CA LYS A 86 7.80 -2.65 -10.33
C LYS A 86 7.09 -2.91 -11.66
N ARG A 87 6.97 -4.18 -12.07
CA ARG A 87 6.30 -4.56 -13.31
C ARG A 87 4.83 -4.09 -13.35
N LYS A 88 4.07 -4.29 -12.26
CA LYS A 88 2.68 -3.82 -12.14
C LYS A 88 2.58 -2.30 -12.30
N ALA A 89 3.45 -1.57 -11.61
CA ALA A 89 3.45 -0.12 -11.64
C ALA A 89 3.85 0.42 -13.02
N GLU A 90 4.89 -0.13 -13.63
CA GLU A 90 5.35 0.27 -14.97
C GLU A 90 4.27 0.08 -16.03
N LYS A 91 3.53 -1.02 -16.00
CA LYS A 91 2.39 -1.26 -16.91
C LYS A 91 1.33 -0.16 -16.79
N LEU A 92 0.93 0.18 -15.58
CA LEU A 92 -0.11 1.17 -15.36
C LEU A 92 0.37 2.60 -15.69
N TYR A 93 1.60 2.96 -15.30
CA TYR A 93 2.17 4.27 -15.68
C TYR A 93 2.38 4.40 -17.20
N ALA A 94 2.73 3.32 -17.88
CA ALA A 94 2.81 3.31 -19.34
C ALA A 94 1.45 3.57 -19.99
N GLU A 95 0.35 2.98 -19.47
CA GLU A 95 -0.99 3.28 -19.94
C GLU A 95 -1.39 4.73 -19.69
N ILE A 96 -1.18 5.24 -18.47
CA ILE A 96 -1.48 6.64 -18.12
C ILE A 96 -0.74 7.60 -19.05
N LYS A 97 0.52 7.31 -19.38
CA LYS A 97 1.32 8.14 -20.30
C LYS A 97 0.82 8.09 -21.75
N ARG A 98 0.38 6.90 -22.20
CA ARG A 98 -0.06 6.65 -23.59
C ARG A 98 -1.49 7.12 -23.85
N ASN A 99 -2.34 7.09 -22.83
CA ASN A 99 -3.76 7.39 -22.97
C ASN A 99 -4.02 8.88 -22.77
N PRO A 100 -4.40 9.63 -23.79
CA PRO A 100 -4.53 11.09 -23.72
C PRO A 100 -5.63 11.57 -22.77
N LEU A 101 -6.58 10.69 -22.38
CA LEU A 101 -7.61 11.03 -21.41
C LEU A 101 -7.06 11.19 -19.99
N PHE A 102 -5.90 10.58 -19.68
CA PHE A 102 -5.38 10.52 -18.32
C PHE A 102 -3.98 11.11 -18.22
N ARG A 103 -3.66 11.62 -17.03
CA ARG A 103 -2.30 12.05 -16.67
C ARG A 103 -1.99 11.72 -15.22
N SER A 104 -0.71 11.55 -14.89
CA SER A 104 -0.26 11.46 -13.51
C SER A 104 -0.05 12.87 -12.95
N PRO A 105 -0.62 13.20 -11.77
CA PRO A 105 -0.34 14.47 -11.09
C PRO A 105 0.99 14.47 -10.34
N VAL A 106 1.73 13.33 -10.34
CA VAL A 106 2.97 13.13 -9.58
C VAL A 106 4.17 13.14 -10.51
N ASN A 107 5.23 13.86 -10.14
CA ASN A 107 6.51 13.85 -10.82
C ASN A 107 7.08 12.44 -10.94
N VAL A 108 7.86 12.18 -11.97
CA VAL A 108 8.34 10.83 -12.28
C VAL A 108 9.19 10.25 -11.13
N GLU A 109 10.05 11.08 -10.55
CA GLU A 109 10.95 10.73 -9.45
C GLU A 109 10.24 10.40 -8.13
N ASP A 110 9.02 10.93 -7.94
CA ASP A 110 8.23 10.80 -6.71
C ASP A 110 7.15 9.70 -6.81
N ARG A 111 7.11 8.95 -7.91
CA ARG A 111 6.06 7.97 -8.20
C ARG A 111 6.11 6.76 -7.28
N SER A 112 5.01 6.48 -6.60
CA SER A 112 4.82 5.25 -5.84
C SER A 112 4.65 4.04 -6.76
N LEU A 113 5.22 2.90 -6.36
CA LEU A 113 4.97 1.61 -7.02
C LEU A 113 3.69 0.90 -6.53
N MET A 114 3.01 1.45 -5.51
CA MET A 114 1.88 0.77 -4.84
C MET A 114 0.60 1.61 -4.80
N ASN A 115 0.70 2.94 -4.81
CA ASN A 115 -0.43 3.84 -4.88
C ASN A 115 -0.24 4.77 -6.07
N ILE A 116 -0.97 4.53 -7.13
CA ILE A 116 -0.83 5.27 -8.38
C ILE A 116 -2.00 6.22 -8.54
N PRO A 117 -1.82 7.50 -8.20
CA PRO A 117 -2.83 8.52 -8.49
C PRO A 117 -2.78 8.91 -9.97
N PHE A 118 -3.96 9.11 -10.55
CA PHE A 118 -4.12 9.63 -11.89
C PHE A 118 -5.41 10.45 -11.98
N VAL A 119 -5.45 11.36 -12.91
CA VAL A 119 -6.58 12.28 -13.13
C VAL A 119 -6.88 12.37 -14.61
N PHE A 120 -8.06 12.88 -14.97
CA PHE A 120 -8.30 13.27 -16.36
C PHE A 120 -7.36 14.37 -16.78
N SER A 121 -6.97 14.37 -18.05
CA SER A 121 -6.19 15.46 -18.67
C SER A 121 -7.05 16.71 -18.83
N ASP A 122 -8.31 16.53 -19.15
CA ASP A 122 -9.33 17.59 -19.20
C ASP A 122 -10.11 17.63 -17.87
N ASN A 123 -9.96 18.73 -17.14
CA ASN A 123 -10.62 18.93 -15.84
C ASN A 123 -12.14 19.11 -15.95
N SER A 124 -12.72 19.24 -17.15
CA SER A 124 -14.18 19.30 -17.36
C SER A 124 -14.85 17.94 -17.34
N MET A 125 -14.08 16.85 -17.42
CA MET A 125 -14.61 15.48 -17.40
C MET A 125 -15.10 15.08 -16.01
N ASP A 126 -16.22 14.36 -15.96
CA ASP A 126 -16.82 13.90 -14.69
C ASP A 126 -16.14 12.61 -14.19
N ASP A 127 -15.39 12.73 -13.10
CA ASP A 127 -14.77 11.59 -12.39
C ASP A 127 -15.78 10.50 -12.06
N ASN A 128 -17.01 10.85 -11.67
CA ASN A 128 -18.02 9.88 -11.30
C ASN A 128 -18.47 9.01 -12.46
N HIS A 129 -18.45 9.53 -13.68
CA HIS A 129 -18.80 8.74 -14.85
C HIS A 129 -17.79 7.59 -15.07
N PHE A 130 -16.51 7.88 -15.00
CA PHE A 130 -15.47 6.85 -15.10
C PHE A 130 -15.48 5.88 -13.90
N LEU A 131 -15.72 6.37 -12.67
CA LEU A 131 -15.84 5.50 -11.49
C LEU A 131 -16.99 4.50 -11.66
N LYS A 132 -18.18 4.95 -12.08
CA LYS A 132 -19.32 4.07 -12.36
C LYS A 132 -19.05 3.09 -13.50
N PHE A 133 -18.31 3.51 -14.51
CA PHE A 133 -17.88 2.64 -15.61
C PHE A 133 -16.96 1.51 -15.12
N CYS A 134 -16.04 1.83 -14.23
CA CYS A 134 -15.13 0.88 -13.58
C CYS A 134 -15.88 -0.07 -12.63
N ASP A 135 -16.78 0.47 -11.79
CA ASP A 135 -17.58 -0.32 -10.84
C ASP A 135 -18.38 -1.42 -11.54
N LYS A 136 -19.00 -1.11 -12.70
CA LYS A 136 -19.71 -2.11 -13.54
C LYS A 136 -18.83 -3.24 -14.05
N ARG A 137 -17.51 -3.08 -13.97
CA ARG A 137 -16.50 -4.09 -14.38
C ARG A 137 -15.81 -4.74 -13.16
N GLY A 138 -16.33 -4.50 -11.94
CA GLY A 138 -15.75 -5.02 -10.71
C GLY A 138 -14.49 -4.30 -10.25
N LEU A 139 -14.16 -3.16 -10.85
CA LEU A 139 -13.00 -2.34 -10.48
C LEU A 139 -13.42 -1.27 -9.46
N ASN A 140 -13.45 -1.65 -8.20
CA ASN A 140 -13.95 -0.83 -7.11
C ASN A 140 -12.82 -0.03 -6.42
N SER A 141 -13.22 0.97 -5.59
CA SER A 141 -12.32 1.74 -4.73
C SER A 141 -11.24 2.55 -5.47
N LEU A 142 -11.54 2.96 -6.71
CA LEU A 142 -10.62 3.77 -7.53
C LEU A 142 -10.70 5.27 -7.23
N LYS A 143 -11.65 5.75 -6.43
CA LYS A 143 -11.77 7.17 -6.08
C LYS A 143 -10.49 7.67 -5.41
N GLY A 144 -9.97 8.80 -5.89
CA GLY A 144 -8.78 9.44 -5.36
C GLY A 144 -8.94 9.95 -3.93
N HIS A 145 -7.82 10.31 -3.30
CA HIS A 145 -7.85 10.88 -1.97
C HIS A 145 -8.52 12.26 -2.02
N ARG A 146 -9.31 12.58 -0.99
CA ARG A 146 -10.08 13.84 -0.91
C ARG A 146 -9.25 15.13 -1.10
N SER A 147 -7.95 15.08 -0.80
CA SER A 147 -7.04 16.22 -0.95
C SER A 147 -6.49 16.36 -2.37
N VAL A 148 -6.55 15.31 -3.21
CA VAL A 148 -5.98 15.29 -4.55
C VAL A 148 -7.07 15.22 -5.62
N GLY A 149 -8.19 14.55 -5.31
CA GLY A 149 -9.25 14.25 -6.28
C GLY A 149 -8.87 13.13 -7.25
N GLY A 150 -9.58 13.05 -8.37
CA GLY A 150 -9.33 12.08 -9.43
C GLY A 150 -9.43 10.62 -8.98
N PHE A 151 -8.47 9.83 -9.40
CA PHE A 151 -8.45 8.38 -9.21
C PHE A 151 -7.16 7.92 -8.51
N ARG A 152 -7.23 6.76 -7.86
CA ARG A 152 -6.09 6.12 -7.21
C ARG A 152 -6.18 4.61 -7.34
N ALA A 153 -5.25 4.00 -8.07
CA ALA A 153 -5.09 2.56 -8.09
C ALA A 153 -4.19 2.12 -6.91
N SER A 154 -4.76 1.35 -5.97
CA SER A 154 -4.02 0.74 -4.87
C SER A 154 -3.61 -0.67 -5.27
N ILE A 155 -2.39 -0.82 -5.78
CA ILE A 155 -1.85 -2.07 -6.32
C ILE A 155 -0.83 -2.72 -5.37
N TYR A 156 -1.21 -2.88 -4.10
CA TYR A 156 -0.37 -3.48 -3.06
C TYR A 156 0.15 -4.88 -3.42
N ASN A 157 1.00 -5.45 -2.59
CA ASN A 157 1.67 -6.74 -2.84
C ASN A 157 0.71 -7.82 -3.32
N ALA A 158 -0.42 -7.99 -2.64
CA ALA A 158 -1.41 -9.04 -2.94
C ALA A 158 -2.29 -8.76 -4.17
N MET A 159 -2.25 -7.55 -4.76
CA MET A 159 -2.99 -7.26 -5.99
C MET A 159 -2.36 -8.05 -7.15
N PRO A 160 -3.09 -8.99 -7.78
CA PRO A 160 -2.55 -9.73 -8.92
C PRO A 160 -2.35 -8.82 -10.13
N GLU A 161 -1.40 -9.16 -10.99
CA GLU A 161 -1.13 -8.41 -12.22
C GLU A 161 -2.37 -8.32 -13.12
N ALA A 162 -3.18 -9.37 -13.14
CA ALA A 162 -4.45 -9.39 -13.88
C ALA A 162 -5.43 -8.27 -13.46
N GLY A 163 -5.40 -7.86 -12.17
CA GLY A 163 -6.20 -6.72 -11.72
C GLY A 163 -5.72 -5.39 -12.30
N VAL A 164 -4.42 -5.24 -12.48
CA VAL A 164 -3.83 -4.07 -13.16
C VAL A 164 -4.17 -4.09 -14.64
N ASP A 165 -4.09 -5.25 -15.30
CA ASP A 165 -4.45 -5.42 -16.70
C ASP A 165 -5.93 -5.13 -16.95
N ALA A 166 -6.81 -5.52 -16.03
CA ALA A 166 -8.24 -5.19 -16.12
C ALA A 166 -8.50 -3.67 -16.05
N LEU A 167 -7.79 -2.95 -15.17
CA LEU A 167 -7.89 -1.49 -15.11
C LEU A 167 -7.38 -0.85 -16.40
N ILE A 168 -6.25 -1.30 -16.93
CA ILE A 168 -5.70 -0.82 -18.21
C ILE A 168 -6.71 -1.03 -19.34
N SER A 169 -7.31 -2.21 -19.42
CA SER A 169 -8.36 -2.51 -20.41
C SER A 169 -9.55 -1.57 -20.28
N ALA A 170 -10.01 -1.32 -19.06
CA ALA A 170 -11.11 -0.39 -18.80
C ALA A 170 -10.78 1.05 -19.22
N MET A 171 -9.54 1.51 -18.97
CA MET A 171 -9.08 2.83 -19.41
C MET A 171 -9.09 2.97 -20.93
N GLN A 172 -8.69 1.92 -21.66
CA GLN A 172 -8.66 1.89 -23.12
C GLN A 172 -10.08 1.82 -23.73
N GLU A 173 -10.97 1.04 -23.12
CA GLU A 173 -12.37 0.96 -23.54
C GLU A 173 -13.08 2.30 -23.32
N TYR A 174 -12.85 2.92 -22.15
CA TYR A 174 -13.44 4.21 -21.81
C TYR A 174 -13.05 5.28 -22.81
N LYS A 175 -11.77 5.31 -23.24
CA LYS A 175 -11.31 6.20 -24.29
C LYS A 175 -12.11 6.02 -25.59
N LYS A 176 -12.39 4.77 -26.01
CA LYS A 176 -13.13 4.51 -27.25
C LYS A 176 -14.59 4.93 -27.18
N SER A 177 -15.19 4.92 -25.98
CA SER A 177 -16.59 5.32 -25.78
C SER A 177 -16.76 6.83 -25.52
N SER A 178 -15.67 7.58 -25.30
CA SER A 178 -15.67 9.00 -25.00
C SER A 178 -15.21 9.86 -26.20
N LEU A 179 -14.82 9.22 -27.30
CA LEU A 179 -14.53 9.81 -28.61
C LEU A 179 -15.70 9.57 -29.57
#